data_f3380d76445e58017d838b12300f1c87
#
_entry.id   f3380d76445e58017d838b12300f1c87
#
_cell.length_a   1.000
_cell.length_b   1.000
_cell.length_c   1.000
_cell.angle_alpha   90.00
_cell.angle_beta   90.00
_cell.angle_gamma   90.00
#
_symmetry.space_group_name_H-M   'P 1'
#
loop_
_entity.id
_entity.type
_entity.pdbx_description
1 polymer ?
#
loop_
_entity_poly.entity_id
_entity_poly.type
_entity_poly.pdbx_seq_one_letter_code
_entity_poly.pdbx_strand_id
1 'polypeptide(L)'
;MACDGTSDWTTIRHLMDAFQRAVDEARRQLIRDEGQNVSVRELIRRAGFDDTRRASVARHLNPNHPWPKGHKVPPDIVRALAAVLPISESDLMKAAQVAAGYQVHGDEQRDLGFEVARFLGDEEVPEEEKARLRARLLQLIAEDLQRSRGE
;
A
#
# COMPACT_ATOMS: atom_id res chain seq x y z
N MET A 1 25.61 -12.65 29.37
CA MET A 1 25.20 -12.88 27.99
C MET A 1 24.19 -11.80 27.61
N ALA A 2 24.62 -10.82 26.85
CA ALA A 2 23.71 -9.83 26.29
C ALA A 2 22.99 -10.48 25.11
N CYS A 3 21.71 -10.78 25.27
CA CYS A 3 20.84 -11.06 24.14
C CYS A 3 20.71 -9.73 23.36
N ASP A 4 21.44 -9.60 22.26
CA ASP A 4 21.26 -8.51 21.33
C ASP A 4 19.86 -8.63 20.73
N GLY A 5 18.90 -7.96 21.36
CA GLY A 5 17.52 -7.88 20.90
C GLY A 5 17.35 -7.09 19.59
N THR A 6 18.46 -6.64 18.99
CA THR A 6 18.46 -5.87 17.73
C THR A 6 18.48 -6.74 16.48
N SER A 7 18.97 -7.99 16.56
CA SER A 7 19.05 -8.86 15.40
C SER A 7 17.71 -9.45 14.96
N ASP A 8 16.79 -9.72 15.91
CA ASP A 8 15.51 -10.34 15.60
C ASP A 8 14.55 -9.41 14.85
N TRP A 9 14.55 -8.12 15.18
CA TRP A 9 13.66 -7.15 14.55
C TRP A 9 13.99 -6.86 13.09
N THR A 10 15.26 -6.87 12.72
CA THR A 10 15.69 -6.68 11.34
C THR A 10 15.35 -7.89 10.49
N THR A 11 15.50 -9.09 11.05
CA THR A 11 15.16 -10.35 10.38
C THR A 11 13.65 -10.49 10.19
N ILE A 12 12.85 -10.13 11.19
CA ILE A 12 11.37 -10.16 11.12
C ILE A 12 10.84 -9.17 10.09
N ARG A 13 11.44 -8.00 9.96
CA ARG A 13 11.05 -7.01 8.94
C ARG A 13 11.21 -7.53 7.50
N HIS A 14 12.19 -8.36 7.23
CA HIS A 14 12.40 -8.95 5.91
C HIS A 14 11.34 -10.00 5.56
N LEU A 15 10.70 -10.60 6.57
CA LEU A 15 9.64 -11.58 6.39
C LEU A 15 8.25 -10.94 6.22
N MET A 16 8.09 -9.68 6.61
CA MET A 16 6.82 -8.95 6.48
C MET A 16 6.55 -8.57 5.04
N ASP A 17 5.33 -8.82 4.59
CA ASP A 17 4.84 -8.28 3.33
C ASP A 17 4.49 -6.78 3.45
N ALA A 18 4.09 -6.16 2.34
CA ALA A 18 3.79 -4.73 2.30
C ALA A 18 2.66 -4.33 3.26
N PHE A 19 1.62 -5.16 3.39
CA PHE A 19 0.51 -4.90 4.29
C PHE A 19 0.95 -4.97 5.76
N GLN A 20 1.65 -6.02 6.13
CA GLN A 20 2.16 -6.22 7.49
C GLN A 20 3.13 -5.10 7.90
N ARG A 21 4.00 -4.67 6.98
CA ARG A 21 4.91 -3.53 7.21
C ARG A 21 4.16 -2.23 7.44
N ALA A 22 3.14 -1.96 6.63
CA ALA A 22 2.31 -0.75 6.78
C ALA A 22 1.58 -0.72 8.13
N VAL A 23 1.01 -1.84 8.55
CA VAL A 23 0.36 -1.98 9.86
C VAL A 23 1.36 -1.81 11.00
N ASP A 24 2.52 -2.46 10.93
CA ASP A 24 3.55 -2.38 11.97
C ASP A 24 4.10 -0.95 12.11
N GLU A 25 4.34 -0.27 11.01
CA GLU A 25 4.81 1.10 11.00
C GLU A 25 3.79 2.07 11.59
N ALA A 26 2.51 1.92 11.19
CA ALA A 26 1.41 2.71 11.74
C ALA A 26 1.20 2.43 13.24
N ARG A 27 1.33 1.17 13.68
CA ARG A 27 1.27 0.79 15.10
C ARG A 27 2.40 1.43 15.90
N ARG A 28 3.61 1.47 15.40
CA ARG A 28 4.75 2.16 16.04
C ARG A 28 4.51 3.66 16.15
N GLN A 29 3.91 4.26 15.13
CA GLN A 29 3.52 5.67 15.20
C GLN A 29 2.47 5.90 16.29
N LEU A 30 1.46 5.02 16.37
CA LEU A 30 0.44 5.07 17.40
C LEU A 30 1.04 4.97 18.81
N ILE A 31 2.01 4.08 19.00
CA ILE A 31 2.74 3.94 20.28
C ILE A 31 3.46 5.25 20.64
N ARG A 32 4.10 5.90 19.68
CA ARG A 32 4.75 7.20 19.90
C ARG A 32 3.74 8.29 20.26
N ASP A 33 2.61 8.34 19.56
CA ASP A 33 1.57 9.34 19.77
C ASP A 33 0.87 9.19 21.12
N GLU A 34 0.59 7.97 21.55
CA GLU A 34 -0.06 7.69 22.84
C GLU A 34 0.90 7.62 24.04
N GLY A 35 2.20 7.39 23.79
CA GLY A 35 3.21 7.25 24.80
C GLY A 35 3.11 5.94 25.62
N GLN A 36 2.37 4.95 25.12
CA GLN A 36 2.22 3.64 25.73
C GLN A 36 2.25 2.53 24.69
N ASN A 37 2.64 1.32 25.11
CA ASN A 37 2.70 0.17 24.21
C ASN A 37 1.30 -0.26 23.74
N VAL A 38 1.14 -0.50 22.46
CA VAL A 38 -0.05 -1.09 21.84
C VAL A 38 0.36 -2.38 21.16
N SER A 39 -0.01 -3.51 21.76
CA SER A 39 0.26 -4.83 21.18
C SER A 39 -0.63 -5.08 19.96
N VAL A 40 -0.26 -6.05 19.12
CA VAL A 40 -1.11 -6.50 18.00
C VAL A 40 -2.48 -6.96 18.49
N ARG A 41 -2.51 -7.67 19.62
CA ARG A 41 -3.76 -8.12 20.24
C ARG A 41 -4.65 -6.95 20.65
N GLU A 42 -4.06 -5.92 21.26
CA GLU A 42 -4.79 -4.71 21.63
C GLU A 42 -5.28 -3.95 20.42
N LEU A 43 -4.48 -3.88 19.36
CA LEU A 43 -4.88 -3.26 18.08
C LEU A 43 -6.11 -3.97 17.50
N ILE A 44 -6.11 -5.29 17.44
CA ILE A 44 -7.24 -6.10 16.95
C ILE A 44 -8.50 -5.85 17.82
N ARG A 45 -8.33 -5.74 19.13
CA ARG A 45 -9.44 -5.42 20.04
C ARG A 45 -10.02 -4.03 19.75
N ARG A 46 -9.18 -3.02 19.56
CA ARG A 46 -9.60 -1.65 19.25
C ARG A 46 -10.32 -1.55 17.90
N ALA A 47 -9.93 -2.39 16.95
CA ALA A 47 -10.57 -2.45 15.65
C ALA A 47 -11.99 -3.04 15.68
N GLY A 48 -12.42 -3.59 16.82
CA GLY A 48 -13.80 -4.03 17.04
C GLY A 48 -14.11 -5.42 16.52
N PHE A 49 -13.11 -6.25 16.26
CA PHE A 49 -13.32 -7.64 15.85
C PHE A 49 -13.82 -8.50 17.02
N ASP A 50 -14.80 -9.35 16.75
CA ASP A 50 -15.29 -10.33 17.71
C ASP A 50 -14.28 -11.47 17.94
N ASP A 51 -14.52 -12.28 18.98
CA ASP A 51 -13.60 -13.36 19.36
C ASP A 51 -13.40 -14.38 18.24
N THR A 52 -14.41 -14.63 17.41
CA THR A 52 -14.34 -15.60 16.32
C THR A 52 -13.44 -15.11 15.17
N ARG A 53 -13.35 -13.81 14.95
CA ARG A 53 -12.53 -13.21 13.90
C ARG A 53 -11.12 -12.83 14.33
N ARG A 54 -10.87 -12.67 15.63
CA ARG A 54 -9.55 -12.25 16.14
C ARG A 54 -8.41 -13.15 15.69
N ALA A 55 -8.61 -14.47 15.72
CA ALA A 55 -7.60 -15.42 15.27
C ALA A 55 -7.31 -15.30 13.77
N SER A 56 -8.33 -15.07 12.95
CA SER A 56 -8.17 -14.84 11.52
C SER A 56 -7.42 -13.55 11.23
N VAL A 57 -7.78 -12.45 11.90
CA VAL A 57 -7.08 -11.16 11.77
C VAL A 57 -5.63 -11.28 12.22
N ALA A 58 -5.36 -11.95 13.33
CA ALA A 58 -4.01 -12.19 13.82
C ALA A 58 -3.13 -12.93 12.81
N ARG A 59 -3.68 -13.86 12.04
CA ARG A 59 -2.95 -14.53 10.94
C ARG A 59 -2.51 -13.57 9.86
N HIS A 60 -3.36 -12.63 9.46
CA HIS A 60 -3.00 -11.61 8.47
C HIS A 60 -1.86 -10.70 8.94
N LEU A 61 -1.71 -10.50 10.24
CA LEU A 61 -0.67 -9.67 10.83
C LEU A 61 0.58 -10.47 11.26
N ASN A 62 0.56 -11.80 11.14
CA ASN A 62 1.68 -12.65 11.55
C ASN A 62 2.68 -12.83 10.39
N PRO A 63 3.92 -12.31 10.52
CA PRO A 63 4.93 -12.42 9.46
C PRO A 63 5.39 -13.87 9.21
N ASN A 64 5.17 -14.78 10.16
CA ASN A 64 5.54 -16.18 10.05
C ASN A 64 4.49 -17.04 9.34
N HIS A 65 3.29 -16.50 9.09
CA HIS A 65 2.25 -17.23 8.38
C HIS A 65 2.55 -17.24 6.87
N PRO A 66 2.64 -18.42 6.22
CA PRO A 66 2.95 -18.49 4.80
C PRO A 66 1.76 -18.09 3.93
N TRP A 67 2.04 -17.28 2.90
CA TRP A 67 1.06 -16.86 1.89
C TRP A 67 1.60 -17.17 0.48
N PRO A 68 1.68 -18.46 0.07
CA PRO A 68 2.40 -18.87 -1.15
C PRO A 68 1.80 -18.34 -2.45
N LYS A 69 0.52 -17.98 -2.45
CA LYS A 69 -0.19 -17.41 -3.62
C LYS A 69 -0.47 -15.92 -3.51
N GLY A 70 0.29 -15.22 -2.66
CA GLY A 70 0.03 -13.82 -2.33
C GLY A 70 -0.91 -13.68 -1.14
N HIS A 71 -0.72 -12.61 -0.40
CA HIS A 71 -1.48 -12.32 0.82
C HIS A 71 -2.72 -11.47 0.49
N LYS A 72 -3.87 -12.11 0.38
CA LYS A 72 -5.14 -11.42 0.16
C LYS A 72 -5.80 -11.05 1.48
N VAL A 73 -5.83 -9.76 1.78
CA VAL A 73 -6.46 -9.23 3.00
C VAL A 73 -7.90 -8.83 2.66
N PRO A 74 -8.91 -9.31 3.41
CA PRO A 74 -10.29 -8.86 3.21
C PRO A 74 -10.44 -7.35 3.43
N PRO A 75 -11.23 -6.65 2.58
CA PRO A 75 -11.39 -5.19 2.67
C PRO A 75 -11.94 -4.69 4.00
N ASP A 76 -12.79 -5.47 4.67
CA ASP A 76 -13.34 -5.12 5.98
C ASP A 76 -12.27 -5.10 7.08
N ILE A 77 -11.26 -5.97 6.99
CA ILE A 77 -10.10 -5.96 7.89
C ILE A 77 -9.28 -4.70 7.67
N VAL A 78 -9.02 -4.34 6.41
CA VAL A 78 -8.29 -3.11 6.06
C VAL A 78 -8.99 -1.87 6.64
N ARG A 79 -10.30 -1.75 6.44
CA ARG A 79 -11.08 -0.63 6.95
C ARG A 79 -11.07 -0.54 8.46
N ALA A 80 -11.28 -1.66 9.13
CA ALA A 80 -11.32 -1.70 10.59
C ALA A 80 -9.97 -1.31 11.21
N LEU A 81 -8.85 -1.76 10.64
CA LEU A 81 -7.51 -1.39 11.09
C LEU A 81 -7.19 0.07 10.78
N ALA A 82 -7.54 0.57 9.60
CA ALA A 82 -7.33 1.98 9.24
C ALA A 82 -8.11 2.94 10.16
N ALA A 83 -9.26 2.51 10.68
CA ALA A 83 -10.06 3.33 11.61
C ALA A 83 -9.36 3.58 12.97
N VAL A 84 -8.44 2.71 13.37
CA VAL A 84 -7.74 2.79 14.68
C VAL A 84 -6.24 3.05 14.56
N LEU A 85 -5.70 3.06 13.36
CA LEU A 85 -4.29 3.33 13.07
C LEU A 85 -4.10 4.71 12.43
N PRO A 86 -2.96 5.38 12.64
CA PRO A 86 -2.62 6.65 11.99
C PRO A 86 -2.17 6.43 10.52
N ILE A 87 -3.02 5.82 9.74
CA ILE A 87 -2.84 5.59 8.30
C ILE A 87 -4.19 5.72 7.61
N SER A 88 -4.22 6.28 6.40
CA SER A 88 -5.46 6.38 5.64
C SER A 88 -5.90 5.00 5.13
N GLU A 89 -7.22 4.81 4.99
CA GLU A 89 -7.78 3.59 4.40
C GLU A 89 -7.22 3.33 2.99
N SER A 90 -7.06 4.39 2.19
CA SER A 90 -6.48 4.33 0.85
C SER A 90 -5.05 3.79 0.86
N ASP A 91 -4.19 4.31 1.74
CA ASP A 91 -2.80 3.88 1.83
C ASP A 91 -2.69 2.44 2.31
N LEU A 92 -3.48 2.06 3.30
CA LEU A 92 -3.51 0.69 3.80
C LEU A 92 -4.06 -0.29 2.76
N MET A 93 -5.07 0.13 1.98
CA MET A 93 -5.60 -0.66 0.87
C MET A 93 -4.56 -0.87 -0.24
N LYS A 94 -3.78 0.14 -0.58
CA LYS A 94 -2.66 0.01 -1.53
C LYS A 94 -1.61 -0.99 -1.04
N ALA A 95 -1.24 -0.91 0.22
CA ALA A 95 -0.32 -1.87 0.83
C ALA A 95 -0.86 -3.30 0.77
N ALA A 96 -2.16 -3.49 1.02
CA ALA A 96 -2.82 -4.78 0.90
C ALA A 96 -2.82 -5.31 -0.55
N GLN A 97 -3.02 -4.45 -1.53
CA GLN A 97 -2.94 -4.80 -2.95
C GLN A 97 -1.54 -5.25 -3.36
N VAL A 98 -0.50 -4.55 -2.90
CA VAL A 98 0.90 -4.95 -3.12
C VAL A 98 1.19 -6.31 -2.47
N ALA A 99 0.73 -6.53 -1.25
CA ALA A 99 0.88 -7.82 -0.56
C ALA A 99 0.19 -8.97 -1.32
N ALA A 100 -0.93 -8.69 -1.98
CA ALA A 100 -1.64 -9.66 -2.83
C ALA A 100 -0.97 -9.92 -4.19
N GLY A 101 0.09 -9.19 -4.51
CA GLY A 101 0.83 -9.32 -5.77
C GLY A 101 0.37 -8.40 -6.89
N TYR A 102 -0.54 -7.47 -6.63
CA TYR A 102 -0.95 -6.47 -7.62
C TYR A 102 0.10 -5.37 -7.73
N GLN A 103 0.40 -4.96 -8.95
CA GLN A 103 1.18 -3.75 -9.18
C GLN A 103 0.28 -2.54 -8.96
N VAL A 104 0.57 -1.80 -7.91
CA VAL A 104 -0.09 -0.51 -7.66
C VAL A 104 0.73 0.56 -8.37
N HIS A 105 0.20 1.09 -9.46
CA HIS A 105 0.77 2.28 -10.05
C HIS A 105 0.66 3.43 -9.05
N GLY A 106 1.75 4.16 -8.86
CA GLY A 106 1.80 5.30 -7.95
C GLY A 106 0.68 6.31 -8.27
N ASP A 107 0.22 7.02 -7.28
CA ASP A 107 -0.81 8.04 -7.44
C ASP A 107 -0.47 9.05 -8.52
N GLU A 108 0.81 9.40 -8.64
CA GLU A 108 1.31 10.32 -9.67
C GLU A 108 1.00 9.85 -11.09
N GLN A 109 1.09 8.54 -11.38
CA GLN A 109 0.77 8.02 -12.70
C GLN A 109 -0.73 7.95 -12.97
N ARG A 110 -1.54 7.67 -11.94
CA ARG A 110 -3.01 7.70 -12.07
C ARG A 110 -3.52 9.11 -12.26
N ASP A 111 -3.02 10.06 -11.47
CA ASP A 111 -3.40 11.45 -11.53
C ASP A 111 -3.00 12.06 -12.88
N LEU A 112 -1.80 11.75 -13.37
CA LEU A 112 -1.33 12.22 -14.66
C LEU A 112 -2.17 11.66 -15.83
N GLY A 113 -2.50 10.37 -15.81
CA GLY A 113 -3.37 9.75 -16.82
C GLY A 113 -4.78 10.33 -16.81
N PHE A 114 -5.35 10.56 -15.64
CA PHE A 114 -6.65 11.19 -15.47
C PHE A 114 -6.63 12.66 -15.94
N GLU A 115 -5.61 13.42 -15.56
CA GLU A 115 -5.40 14.81 -15.99
C GLU A 115 -5.26 14.92 -17.50
N VAL A 116 -4.49 14.03 -18.12
CA VAL A 116 -4.34 13.98 -19.58
C VAL A 116 -5.69 13.67 -20.25
N ALA A 117 -6.42 12.68 -19.77
CA ALA A 117 -7.73 12.33 -20.30
C ALA A 117 -8.74 13.48 -20.16
N ARG A 118 -8.73 14.15 -19.00
CA ARG A 118 -9.56 15.31 -18.72
C ARG A 118 -9.22 16.46 -19.66
N PHE A 119 -7.94 16.78 -19.84
CA PHE A 119 -7.47 17.83 -20.75
C PHE A 119 -7.89 17.59 -22.20
N LEU A 120 -7.75 16.34 -22.69
CA LEU A 120 -8.16 15.97 -24.05
C LEU A 120 -9.68 15.96 -24.25
N GLY A 121 -10.45 15.77 -23.18
CA GLY A 121 -11.93 15.79 -23.21
C GLY A 121 -12.53 17.16 -22.95
N ASP A 122 -11.74 18.16 -22.56
CA ASP A 122 -12.22 19.49 -22.22
C ASP A 122 -12.50 20.32 -23.48
N GLU A 123 -13.74 20.74 -23.66
CA GLU A 123 -14.17 21.54 -24.82
C GLU A 123 -13.63 22.98 -24.79
N GLU A 124 -13.22 23.48 -23.63
CA GLU A 124 -12.65 24.82 -23.47
C GLU A 124 -11.18 24.88 -23.90
N VAL A 125 -10.49 23.75 -23.99
CA VAL A 125 -9.11 23.70 -24.44
C VAL A 125 -9.04 23.75 -25.98
N PRO A 126 -8.21 24.67 -26.55
CA PRO A 126 -8.04 24.78 -28.00
C PRO A 126 -7.54 23.47 -28.64
N GLU A 127 -8.06 23.13 -29.80
CA GLU A 127 -7.65 21.90 -30.52
C GLU A 127 -6.14 21.89 -30.88
N GLU A 128 -5.52 23.06 -31.08
CA GLU A 128 -4.07 23.16 -31.30
C GLU A 128 -3.26 22.65 -30.08
N GLU A 129 -3.69 22.98 -28.87
CA GLU A 129 -3.04 22.53 -27.64
C GLU A 129 -3.24 21.03 -27.42
N LYS A 130 -4.44 20.53 -27.72
CA LYS A 130 -4.72 19.08 -27.68
C LYS A 130 -3.85 18.32 -28.69
N ALA A 131 -3.70 18.84 -29.88
CA ALA A 131 -2.85 18.26 -30.93
C ALA A 131 -1.37 18.23 -30.53
N ARG A 132 -0.87 19.29 -29.90
CA ARG A 132 0.50 19.36 -29.37
C ARG A 132 0.72 18.31 -28.27
N LEU A 133 -0.22 18.17 -27.34
CA LEU A 133 -0.14 17.17 -26.28
C LEU A 133 -0.15 15.75 -26.86
N ARG A 134 -1.04 15.45 -27.82
CA ARG A 134 -1.08 14.14 -28.48
C ARG A 134 0.23 13.83 -29.19
N ALA A 135 0.80 14.79 -29.93
CA ALA A 135 2.07 14.62 -30.59
C ALA A 135 3.22 14.36 -29.60
N ARG A 136 3.23 15.06 -28.47
CA ARG A 136 4.24 14.85 -27.42
C ARG A 136 4.11 13.48 -26.77
N LEU A 137 2.90 13.04 -26.49
CA LEU A 137 2.63 11.71 -25.91
C LEU A 137 3.07 10.60 -26.87
N LEU A 138 2.76 10.71 -28.17
CA LEU A 138 3.19 9.76 -29.19
C LEU A 138 4.72 9.70 -29.31
N GLN A 139 5.40 10.84 -29.22
CA GLN A 139 6.86 10.91 -29.20
C GLN A 139 7.45 10.18 -28.00
N LEU A 140 6.91 10.41 -26.80
CA LEU A 140 7.37 9.75 -25.56
C LEU A 140 7.16 8.24 -25.62
N ILE A 141 6.04 7.78 -26.16
CA ILE A 141 5.74 6.36 -26.33
C ILE A 141 6.74 5.74 -27.34
N ALA A 142 7.03 6.42 -28.43
CA ALA A 142 7.99 5.95 -29.43
C ALA A 142 9.42 5.85 -28.86
N GLU A 143 9.85 6.84 -28.07
CA GLU A 143 11.14 6.83 -27.37
C GLU A 143 11.24 5.67 -26.37
N ASP A 144 10.18 5.41 -25.63
CA ASP A 144 10.13 4.31 -24.65
C ASP A 144 10.19 2.94 -25.33
N LEU A 145 9.48 2.76 -26.42
CA LEU A 145 9.53 1.54 -27.23
C LEU A 145 10.92 1.31 -27.85
N GLN A 146 11.63 2.36 -28.26
CA GLN A 146 12.99 2.25 -28.76
C GLN A 146 13.97 1.83 -27.69
N ARG A 147 13.84 2.35 -26.45
CA ARG A 147 14.65 1.93 -25.32
C ARG A 147 14.43 0.46 -24.99
N SER A 148 13.19 0.00 -24.99
CA SER A 148 12.85 -1.39 -24.72
C SER A 148 13.38 -2.38 -25.78
N ARG A 149 13.63 -1.92 -26.99
CA ARG A 149 14.20 -2.74 -28.08
C ARG A 149 15.73 -2.73 -28.13
N GLY A 150 16.37 -1.80 -27.44
CA GLY A 150 17.83 -1.66 -27.38
C GLY A 150 18.51 -2.46 -26.28
N GLU A 151 17.76 -3.19 -25.48
CA GLU A 151 18.25 -4.16 -24.49
C GLU A 151 18.07 -5.61 -25.05
#